data_0ccbfbd09ed8c8fcda9a57f2d2c51a6f
#
_entry.id   0ccbfbd09ed8c8fcda9a57f2d2c51a6f
#
_cell.length_a   1.000
_cell.length_b   1.000
_cell.length_c   1.000
_cell.angle_alpha   90.00
_cell.angle_beta   90.00
_cell.angle_gamma   90.00
#
_symmetry.space_group_name_H-M   'P 1'
#
loop_
_entity.id
_entity.type
_entity.pdbx_description
1 polymer ?
#
loop_
_entity_poly.entity_id
_entity_poly.type
_entity_poly.pdbx_seq_one_letter_code
_entity_poly.pdbx_strand_id
1 'polypeptide(L)'
;MNRVDNPPSQARRERVARLVQYALHALLAAFFVFPLLFLFVSAMKGDELQLLKDMGSIDAFIPYGEISFKNYASVLTGSNFKNAFVNSLFTVSLTVVLGVLINSMLAYALARFSFRGRDFLLSLIVALIIIPFEAIAVPLLMLVNELPWFSGEVGWLDSYHVQVIPFIAHAFSIYLFYQFFIALPKDLEEAALMDGASRLRIYWSIVMPLSKPVIATVTVLQFLARWGDLLWPVMVVRGDTY
;
A
#
# COMPACT_ATOMS: atom_id res chain seq x y z
N MET A 1 0.99 14.51 -47.52
CA MET A 1 0.50 14.13 -46.17
C MET A 1 -0.99 14.45 -46.16
N ASN A 2 -1.81 13.51 -46.62
CA ASN A 2 -3.29 13.71 -46.82
C ASN A 2 -3.96 13.63 -45.45
N ARG A 3 -4.54 14.74 -45.00
CA ARG A 3 -5.58 14.71 -43.95
C ARG A 3 -6.82 14.07 -44.57
N VAL A 4 -7.14 12.87 -44.12
CA VAL A 4 -8.44 12.23 -44.42
C VAL A 4 -9.47 12.99 -43.61
N ASP A 5 -10.20 13.90 -44.27
CA ASP A 5 -11.32 14.59 -43.66
C ASP A 5 -12.43 13.57 -43.36
N ASN A 6 -12.62 13.28 -42.07
CA ASN A 6 -13.69 12.37 -41.62
C ASN A 6 -15.06 12.97 -42.03
N PRO A 7 -15.96 12.19 -42.60
CA PRO A 7 -17.30 12.68 -42.96
C PRO A 7 -18.04 13.21 -41.73
N PRO A 8 -18.84 14.29 -41.88
CA PRO A 8 -19.49 15.02 -40.76
C PRO A 8 -20.34 14.12 -39.84
N SER A 9 -20.83 12.98 -40.33
CA SER A 9 -21.54 11.97 -39.55
C SER A 9 -20.62 11.19 -38.57
N GLN A 10 -19.39 10.95 -38.94
CA GLN A 10 -18.41 10.26 -38.09
C GLN A 10 -17.91 11.20 -36.98
N ALA A 11 -17.61 12.46 -37.30
CA ALA A 11 -17.22 13.47 -36.33
C ALA A 11 -18.30 13.70 -35.25
N ARG A 12 -19.58 13.68 -35.64
CA ARG A 12 -20.70 13.76 -34.71
C ARG A 12 -20.79 12.53 -33.80
N ARG A 13 -20.63 11.33 -34.33
CA ARG A 13 -20.66 10.08 -33.55
C ARG A 13 -19.51 10.05 -32.54
N GLU A 14 -18.32 10.47 -32.91
CA GLU A 14 -17.16 10.55 -32.00
C GLU A 14 -17.36 11.58 -30.90
N ARG A 15 -18.00 12.73 -31.19
CA ARG A 15 -18.35 13.72 -30.17
C ARG A 15 -19.37 13.18 -29.17
N VAL A 16 -20.42 12.51 -29.68
CA VAL A 16 -21.43 11.89 -28.80
C VAL A 16 -20.82 10.78 -27.96
N ALA A 17 -20.00 9.92 -28.54
CA ALA A 17 -19.30 8.87 -27.80
C ALA A 17 -18.40 9.44 -26.69
N ARG A 18 -17.65 10.51 -26.97
CA ARG A 18 -16.83 11.21 -25.96
C ARG A 18 -17.69 11.85 -24.87
N LEU A 19 -18.81 12.47 -25.20
CA LEU A 19 -19.73 13.04 -24.22
C LEU A 19 -20.32 11.96 -23.31
N VAL A 20 -20.76 10.84 -23.88
CA VAL A 20 -21.24 9.69 -23.09
C VAL A 20 -20.14 9.13 -22.19
N GLN A 21 -18.93 9.02 -22.70
CA GLN A 21 -17.78 8.58 -21.92
C GLN A 21 -17.47 9.53 -20.76
N TYR A 22 -17.46 10.85 -21.01
CA TYR A 22 -17.27 11.83 -19.92
C TYR A 22 -18.41 11.81 -18.91
N ALA A 23 -19.65 11.65 -19.36
CA ALA A 23 -20.80 11.54 -18.47
C ALA A 23 -20.70 10.30 -17.56
N LEU A 24 -20.31 9.15 -18.13
CA LEU A 24 -20.06 7.94 -17.35
C LEU A 24 -18.91 8.11 -16.33
N HIS A 25 -17.81 8.73 -16.73
CA HIS A 25 -16.70 9.00 -15.79
C HIS A 25 -17.12 9.97 -14.69
N ALA A 26 -17.88 11.02 -15.04
CA ALA A 26 -18.39 11.98 -14.05
C ALA A 26 -19.37 11.31 -13.06
N LEU A 27 -20.23 10.43 -13.54
CA LEU A 27 -21.17 9.68 -12.70
C LEU A 27 -20.43 8.70 -11.76
N LEU A 28 -19.43 7.99 -12.27
CA LEU A 28 -18.57 7.13 -11.46
C LEU A 28 -17.80 7.94 -10.43
N ALA A 29 -17.22 9.07 -10.83
CA ALA A 29 -16.51 9.95 -9.91
C ALA A 29 -17.44 10.47 -8.81
N ALA A 30 -18.65 10.92 -9.17
CA ALA A 30 -19.67 11.35 -8.22
C ALA A 30 -20.04 10.25 -7.23
N PHE A 31 -20.21 9.01 -7.71
CA PHE A 31 -20.51 7.85 -6.88
C PHE A 31 -19.43 7.58 -5.83
N PHE A 32 -18.15 7.64 -6.22
CA PHE A 32 -17.04 7.43 -5.28
C PHE A 32 -16.78 8.64 -4.36
N VAL A 33 -17.04 9.86 -4.82
CA VAL A 33 -16.86 11.08 -4.02
C VAL A 33 -18.02 11.27 -3.02
N PHE A 34 -19.21 10.77 -3.34
CA PHE A 34 -20.41 10.93 -2.51
C PHE A 34 -20.24 10.53 -1.04
N PRO A 35 -19.68 9.34 -0.69
CA PRO A 35 -19.44 8.99 0.71
C PRO A 35 -18.44 9.94 1.40
N LEU A 36 -17.45 10.43 0.67
CA LEU A 36 -16.45 11.36 1.22
C LEU A 36 -17.07 12.73 1.52
N LEU A 37 -17.95 13.22 0.63
CA LEU A 37 -18.73 14.45 0.87
C LEU A 37 -19.62 14.31 2.09
N PHE A 38 -20.29 13.16 2.25
CA PHE A 38 -21.09 12.88 3.44
C PHE A 38 -20.24 12.96 4.73
N LEU A 39 -19.10 12.26 4.77
CA LEU A 39 -18.19 12.30 5.91
C LEU A 39 -17.71 13.72 6.23
N PHE A 40 -17.33 14.47 5.19
CA PHE A 40 -16.85 15.84 5.34
C PHE A 40 -17.94 16.77 5.91
N VAL A 41 -19.14 16.74 5.34
CA VAL A 41 -20.27 17.56 5.79
C VAL A 41 -20.72 17.16 7.20
N SER A 42 -20.78 15.85 7.48
CA SER A 42 -21.15 15.34 8.80
C SER A 42 -20.18 15.80 9.88
N ALA A 43 -18.88 15.79 9.59
CA ALA A 43 -17.86 16.26 10.53
C ALA A 43 -17.93 17.77 10.81
N MET A 44 -18.58 18.56 9.94
CA MET A 44 -18.80 20.00 10.12
C MET A 44 -20.05 20.31 10.99
N LYS A 45 -20.95 19.36 11.22
CA LYS A 45 -22.14 19.53 12.05
C LYS A 45 -21.74 19.44 13.52
N GLY A 46 -22.02 20.51 14.28
CA GLY A 46 -21.63 20.60 15.69
C GLY A 46 -22.51 19.79 16.65
N ASP A 47 -23.73 19.40 16.23
CA ASP A 47 -24.68 18.67 17.03
C ASP A 47 -24.83 17.21 16.54
N GLU A 48 -24.45 16.25 17.38
CA GLU A 48 -24.55 14.81 17.09
C GLU A 48 -26.01 14.34 16.93
N LEU A 49 -26.95 14.93 17.66
CA LEU A 49 -28.37 14.58 17.56
C LEU A 49 -28.96 15.03 16.22
N GLN A 50 -28.48 16.16 15.69
CA GLN A 50 -28.87 16.65 14.38
C GLN A 50 -28.33 15.72 13.28
N LEU A 51 -27.09 15.24 13.42
CA LEU A 51 -26.51 14.29 12.48
C LEU A 51 -27.37 13.01 12.36
N LEU A 52 -27.81 12.46 13.49
CA LEU A 52 -28.66 11.26 13.53
C LEU A 52 -30.02 11.48 12.88
N LYS A 53 -30.63 12.66 13.07
CA LYS A 53 -31.91 13.00 12.42
C LYS A 53 -31.77 13.16 10.90
N ASP A 54 -30.66 13.68 10.45
CA ASP A 54 -30.41 13.98 9.05
C ASP A 54 -30.02 12.75 8.22
N MET A 55 -29.54 11.65 8.84
CA MET A 55 -29.04 10.46 8.15
C MET A 55 -30.05 9.82 7.17
N GLY A 56 -31.35 10.09 7.32
CA GLY A 56 -32.41 9.60 6.43
C GLY A 56 -32.84 10.59 5.34
N SER A 57 -32.24 11.77 5.25
CA SER A 57 -32.66 12.84 4.34
C SER A 57 -31.50 13.42 3.52
N ILE A 58 -31.82 14.26 2.54
CA ILE A 58 -30.85 14.99 1.74
C ILE A 58 -30.06 16.00 2.59
N ASP A 59 -30.61 16.35 3.75
CA ASP A 59 -29.98 17.28 4.69
C ASP A 59 -28.67 16.72 5.28
N ALA A 60 -28.47 15.40 5.19
CA ALA A 60 -27.19 14.76 5.52
C ALA A 60 -26.00 15.35 4.74
N PHE A 61 -26.25 15.83 3.52
CA PHE A 61 -25.22 16.36 2.59
C PHE A 61 -25.15 17.87 2.58
N ILE A 62 -25.98 18.56 3.34
CA ILE A 62 -26.04 20.02 3.39
C ILE A 62 -25.49 20.50 4.73
N PRO A 63 -24.44 21.34 4.75
CA PRO A 63 -23.97 21.93 5.99
C PRO A 63 -24.95 23.03 6.43
N TYR A 64 -25.84 22.73 7.37
CA TYR A 64 -26.75 23.69 7.99
C TYR A 64 -26.71 23.58 9.51
N GLY A 65 -27.27 24.56 10.21
CA GLY A 65 -27.19 24.65 11.66
C GLY A 65 -25.87 25.29 12.13
N GLU A 66 -25.37 24.87 13.27
CA GLU A 66 -24.05 25.29 13.76
C GLU A 66 -22.94 24.60 12.99
N ILE A 67 -22.43 25.26 11.97
CA ILE A 67 -21.26 24.80 11.23
C ILE A 67 -20.01 25.06 12.08
N SER A 68 -19.31 24.00 12.43
CA SER A 68 -18.13 24.08 13.30
C SER A 68 -17.03 23.13 12.85
N PHE A 69 -15.80 23.61 12.89
CA PHE A 69 -14.60 22.75 12.73
C PHE A 69 -14.11 22.17 14.05
N LYS A 70 -14.92 22.27 15.13
CA LYS A 70 -14.56 21.78 16.46
C LYS A 70 -14.26 20.28 16.46
N ASN A 71 -15.01 19.48 15.71
CA ASN A 71 -14.78 18.03 15.60
C ASN A 71 -13.41 17.72 14.99
N TYR A 72 -13.00 18.44 13.93
CA TYR A 72 -11.65 18.32 13.38
C TYR A 72 -10.58 18.75 14.37
N ALA A 73 -10.80 19.89 15.05
CA ALA A 73 -9.87 20.37 16.05
C ALA A 73 -9.74 19.41 17.23
N SER A 74 -10.84 18.85 17.74
CA SER A 74 -10.84 17.89 18.85
C SER A 74 -10.10 16.60 18.53
N VAL A 75 -10.22 16.10 17.29
CA VAL A 75 -9.46 14.91 16.85
C VAL A 75 -7.96 15.23 16.76
N LEU A 76 -7.59 16.40 16.21
CA LEU A 76 -6.19 16.78 16.05
C LEU A 76 -5.51 17.16 17.37
N THR A 77 -6.27 17.70 18.33
CA THR A 77 -5.75 18.07 19.66
C THR A 77 -5.90 16.96 20.69
N GLY A 78 -6.78 15.98 20.44
CA GLY A 78 -6.93 14.78 21.26
C GLY A 78 -5.65 13.95 21.21
N SER A 79 -5.10 13.63 22.39
CA SER A 79 -3.78 13.00 22.53
C SER A 79 -3.67 11.65 21.81
N ASN A 80 -4.73 10.84 21.84
CA ASN A 80 -4.66 9.46 21.33
C ASN A 80 -4.61 9.38 19.80
N PHE A 81 -5.39 10.21 19.08
CA PHE A 81 -5.39 10.16 17.62
C PHE A 81 -4.03 10.57 17.02
N LYS A 82 -3.45 11.66 17.54
CA LYS A 82 -2.15 12.14 17.04
C LYS A 82 -1.07 11.08 17.21
N ASN A 83 -1.01 10.43 18.36
CA ASN A 83 -0.04 9.40 18.65
C ASN A 83 -0.27 8.17 17.76
N ALA A 84 -1.51 7.68 17.67
CA ALA A 84 -1.88 6.56 16.80
C ALA A 84 -1.54 6.84 15.31
N PHE A 85 -1.81 8.05 14.83
CA PHE A 85 -1.48 8.44 13.46
C PHE A 85 0.03 8.44 13.20
N VAL A 86 0.81 9.02 14.12
CA VAL A 86 2.28 9.06 13.99
C VAL A 86 2.87 7.65 14.07
N ASN A 87 2.37 6.81 14.97
CA ASN A 87 2.81 5.42 15.10
C ASN A 87 2.48 4.59 13.85
N SER A 88 1.28 4.75 13.31
CA SER A 88 0.87 4.09 12.06
C SER A 88 1.75 4.56 10.89
N LEU A 89 1.98 5.87 10.77
CA LEU A 89 2.83 6.42 9.71
C LEU A 89 4.27 5.90 9.82
N PHE A 90 4.82 5.83 11.03
CA PHE A 90 6.15 5.32 11.29
C PHE A 90 6.26 3.83 10.95
N THR A 91 5.39 2.98 11.51
CA THR A 91 5.44 1.52 11.31
C THR A 91 5.19 1.14 9.85
N VAL A 92 4.20 1.76 9.20
CA VAL A 92 3.92 1.51 7.78
C VAL A 92 5.08 1.97 6.90
N SER A 93 5.58 3.18 7.10
CA SER A 93 6.70 3.70 6.28
C SER A 93 7.95 2.84 6.44
N LEU A 94 8.28 2.45 7.68
CA LEU A 94 9.44 1.61 7.95
C LEU A 94 9.28 0.21 7.31
N THR A 95 8.10 -0.39 7.43
CA THR A 95 7.79 -1.69 6.80
C THR A 95 7.91 -1.61 5.28
N VAL A 96 7.39 -0.55 4.67
CA VAL A 96 7.44 -0.37 3.21
C VAL A 96 8.88 -0.17 2.74
N VAL A 97 9.65 0.70 3.38
CA VAL A 97 11.04 0.98 2.99
C VAL A 97 11.91 -0.28 3.11
N LEU A 98 11.86 -0.94 4.26
CA LEU A 98 12.60 -2.19 4.46
C LEU A 98 12.08 -3.31 3.55
N GLY A 99 10.76 -3.37 3.35
CA GLY A 99 10.13 -4.34 2.46
C GLY A 99 10.58 -4.18 1.01
N VAL A 100 10.54 -2.96 0.47
CA VAL A 100 11.03 -2.70 -0.90
C VAL A 100 12.49 -3.13 -1.03
N LEU A 101 13.33 -2.78 -0.06
CA LEU A 101 14.74 -3.13 -0.07
C LEU A 101 14.96 -4.66 -0.05
N ILE A 102 14.40 -5.34 0.94
CA ILE A 102 14.64 -6.77 1.15
C ILE A 102 14.00 -7.61 0.05
N ASN A 103 12.75 -7.31 -0.32
CA ASN A 103 12.03 -8.07 -1.35
C ASN A 103 12.68 -7.88 -2.73
N SER A 104 13.16 -6.68 -3.07
CA SER A 104 13.87 -6.48 -4.34
C SER A 104 15.24 -7.15 -4.38
N MET A 105 16.00 -7.15 -3.27
CA MET A 105 17.27 -7.87 -3.20
C MET A 105 17.08 -9.39 -3.36
N LEU A 106 16.09 -9.96 -2.68
CA LEU A 106 15.77 -11.38 -2.80
C LEU A 106 15.30 -11.72 -4.23
N ALA A 107 14.42 -10.91 -4.79
CA ALA A 107 13.94 -11.07 -6.15
C ALA A 107 15.07 -10.95 -7.18
N TYR A 108 16.01 -10.02 -6.97
CA TYR A 108 17.20 -9.89 -7.83
C TYR A 108 18.06 -11.14 -7.78
N ALA A 109 18.32 -11.68 -6.59
CA ALA A 109 19.05 -12.93 -6.44
C ALA A 109 18.35 -14.10 -7.16
N LEU A 110 17.03 -14.22 -7.03
CA LEU A 110 16.23 -15.23 -7.71
C LEU A 110 16.20 -15.04 -9.24
N ALA A 111 16.24 -13.80 -9.74
CA ALA A 111 16.16 -13.52 -11.16
C ALA A 111 17.50 -13.70 -11.90
N ARG A 112 18.62 -13.43 -11.22
CA ARG A 112 19.95 -13.31 -11.85
C ARG A 112 20.95 -14.38 -11.46
N PHE A 113 20.82 -15.02 -10.31
CA PHE A 113 21.76 -16.02 -9.87
C PHE A 113 21.25 -17.42 -10.13
N SER A 114 22.15 -18.30 -10.57
CA SER A 114 21.91 -19.73 -10.69
C SER A 114 22.45 -20.44 -9.44
N PHE A 115 21.58 -21.02 -8.62
CA PHE A 115 21.95 -21.81 -7.46
C PHE A 115 21.00 -23.00 -7.27
N ARG A 116 21.45 -24.01 -6.53
CA ARG A 116 20.63 -25.20 -6.25
C ARG A 116 19.47 -24.81 -5.32
N GLY A 117 18.25 -25.21 -5.70
CA GLY A 117 17.04 -24.91 -4.92
C GLY A 117 16.33 -23.60 -5.29
N ARG A 118 16.85 -22.80 -6.26
CA ARG A 118 16.22 -21.56 -6.74
C ARG A 118 14.75 -21.75 -7.13
N ASP A 119 14.46 -22.74 -7.97
CA ASP A 119 13.11 -22.96 -8.48
C ASP A 119 12.17 -23.48 -7.38
N PHE A 120 12.69 -24.25 -6.42
CA PHE A 120 11.96 -24.64 -5.23
C PHE A 120 11.60 -23.43 -4.37
N LEU A 121 12.55 -22.53 -4.09
CA LEU A 121 12.29 -21.31 -3.34
C LEU A 121 11.26 -20.40 -4.05
N LEU A 122 11.36 -20.26 -5.37
CA LEU A 122 10.39 -19.52 -6.14
C LEU A 122 8.99 -20.14 -6.04
N SER A 123 8.89 -21.45 -6.16
CA SER A 123 7.62 -22.17 -6.01
C SER A 123 7.03 -22.00 -4.61
N LEU A 124 7.87 -22.01 -3.58
CA LEU A 124 7.45 -21.77 -2.20
C LEU A 124 6.92 -20.34 -2.03
N ILE A 125 7.62 -19.34 -2.55
CA ILE A 125 7.18 -17.94 -2.52
C ILE A 125 5.82 -17.79 -3.20
N VAL A 126 5.63 -18.39 -4.37
CA VAL A 126 4.34 -18.37 -5.08
C VAL A 126 3.24 -19.06 -4.27
N ALA A 127 3.53 -20.19 -3.63
CA ALA A 127 2.58 -20.89 -2.77
C ALA A 127 2.16 -20.04 -1.55
N LEU A 128 3.09 -19.27 -0.97
CA LEU A 128 2.81 -18.37 0.16
C LEU A 128 1.85 -17.22 -0.20
N ILE A 129 1.74 -16.85 -1.48
CA ILE A 129 0.79 -15.79 -1.91
C ILE A 129 -0.67 -16.24 -1.70
N ILE A 130 -0.93 -17.54 -1.76
CA ILE A 130 -2.29 -18.10 -1.67
C ILE A 130 -2.76 -18.19 -0.21
N ILE A 131 -1.83 -18.22 0.75
CA ILE A 131 -2.17 -18.36 2.16
C ILE A 131 -2.70 -17.03 2.70
N PRO A 132 -3.97 -16.97 3.15
CA PRO A 132 -4.50 -15.73 3.74
C PRO A 132 -3.83 -15.46 5.10
N PHE A 133 -3.57 -14.19 5.38
CA PHE A 133 -2.92 -13.76 6.61
C PHE A 133 -3.70 -14.22 7.86
N GLU A 134 -5.02 -14.20 7.80
CA GLU A 134 -5.92 -14.60 8.88
C GLU A 134 -5.67 -16.04 9.35
N ALA A 135 -5.26 -16.93 8.45
CA ALA A 135 -4.93 -18.32 8.78
C ALA A 135 -3.63 -18.46 9.59
N ILE A 136 -2.69 -17.51 9.41
CA ILE A 136 -1.40 -17.54 10.10
C ILE A 136 -1.30 -16.57 11.26
N ALA A 137 -2.28 -15.67 11.44
CA ALA A 137 -2.23 -14.60 12.45
C ALA A 137 -2.08 -15.14 13.87
N VAL A 138 -2.85 -16.17 14.25
CA VAL A 138 -2.78 -16.77 15.59
C VAL A 138 -1.46 -17.54 15.82
N PRO A 139 -1.01 -18.44 14.93
CA PRO A 139 0.31 -19.03 15.04
C PRO A 139 1.45 -18.02 15.10
N LEU A 140 1.36 -16.95 14.31
CA LEU A 140 2.35 -15.88 14.31
C LEU A 140 2.36 -15.12 15.65
N LEU A 141 1.17 -14.84 16.22
CA LEU A 141 1.05 -14.22 17.54
C LEU A 141 1.73 -15.06 18.62
N MET A 142 1.49 -16.37 18.61
CA MET A 142 2.15 -17.29 19.55
C MET A 142 3.66 -17.25 19.38
N LEU A 143 4.14 -17.33 18.14
CA LEU A 143 5.57 -17.26 17.84
C LEU A 143 6.22 -15.97 18.35
N VAL A 144 5.66 -14.80 18.03
CA VAL A 144 6.25 -13.52 18.43
C VAL A 144 6.19 -13.27 19.94
N ASN A 145 5.26 -13.93 20.63
CA ASN A 145 5.18 -13.87 22.10
C ASN A 145 6.29 -14.68 22.81
N GLU A 146 6.90 -15.63 22.11
CA GLU A 146 7.97 -16.49 22.65
C GLU A 146 9.36 -16.10 22.14
N LEU A 147 9.45 -15.27 21.10
CA LEU A 147 10.74 -14.89 20.53
C LEU A 147 11.50 -13.95 21.47
N PRO A 148 12.80 -14.21 21.71
CA PRO A 148 13.67 -13.30 22.43
C PRO A 148 13.98 -12.06 21.58
N TRP A 149 14.23 -10.93 22.26
CA TRP A 149 14.75 -9.73 21.62
C TRP A 149 16.22 -9.47 22.08
N PHE A 150 16.91 -8.62 21.35
CA PHE A 150 18.33 -8.29 21.64
C PHE A 150 18.56 -7.70 23.04
N SER A 151 17.51 -7.14 23.68
CA SER A 151 17.55 -6.68 25.07
C SER A 151 17.57 -7.80 26.11
N GLY A 152 17.34 -9.06 25.69
CA GLY A 152 17.18 -10.21 26.59
C GLY A 152 15.75 -10.42 27.10
N GLU A 153 14.82 -9.54 26.76
CA GLU A 153 13.39 -9.71 27.05
C GLU A 153 12.78 -10.76 26.11
N VAL A 154 11.79 -11.48 26.61
CA VAL A 154 11.02 -12.46 25.85
C VAL A 154 9.66 -11.87 25.50
N GLY A 155 9.25 -12.06 24.24
CA GLY A 155 8.02 -11.53 23.72
C GLY A 155 8.16 -10.16 23.03
N TRP A 156 7.47 -10.03 21.90
CA TRP A 156 7.52 -8.83 21.06
C TRP A 156 6.26 -7.96 21.16
N LEU A 157 5.30 -8.34 22.03
CA LEU A 157 4.04 -7.60 22.16
C LEU A 157 4.32 -6.15 22.62
N ASP A 158 3.41 -5.24 22.30
CA ASP A 158 3.54 -3.81 22.59
C ASP A 158 4.86 -3.17 22.13
N SER A 159 5.29 -3.51 20.88
CA SER A 159 6.53 -2.96 20.35
C SER A 159 6.41 -2.62 18.85
N TYR A 160 7.25 -1.70 18.37
CA TYR A 160 7.31 -1.40 16.94
C TYR A 160 7.83 -2.58 16.11
N HIS A 161 8.75 -3.37 16.65
CA HIS A 161 9.33 -4.46 15.90
C HIS A 161 8.33 -5.59 15.60
N VAL A 162 7.35 -5.87 16.48
CA VAL A 162 6.29 -6.84 16.19
C VAL A 162 5.37 -6.38 15.06
N GLN A 163 5.23 -5.07 14.87
CA GLN A 163 4.42 -4.52 13.78
C GLN A 163 5.17 -4.43 12.44
N VAL A 164 6.50 -4.42 12.47
CA VAL A 164 7.34 -4.22 11.29
C VAL A 164 7.96 -5.52 10.79
N ILE A 165 8.69 -6.24 11.65
CA ILE A 165 9.56 -7.35 11.24
C ILE A 165 8.81 -8.48 10.51
N PRO A 166 7.65 -8.97 10.99
CA PRO A 166 6.93 -10.06 10.33
C PRO A 166 6.48 -9.76 8.89
N PHE A 167 6.41 -8.47 8.53
CA PHE A 167 5.84 -8.01 7.27
C PHE A 167 6.85 -7.43 6.28
N ILE A 168 8.13 -7.40 6.63
CA ILE A 168 9.20 -6.92 5.74
C ILE A 168 9.31 -7.83 4.51
N ALA A 169 9.35 -9.16 4.72
CA ALA A 169 9.36 -10.13 3.65
C ALA A 169 7.92 -10.45 3.21
N HIS A 170 7.57 -10.02 1.99
CA HIS A 170 6.23 -10.19 1.45
C HIS A 170 6.26 -10.92 0.12
N ALA A 171 5.68 -12.12 0.09
CA ALA A 171 5.76 -13.04 -1.04
C ALA A 171 5.31 -12.43 -2.37
N PHE A 172 4.19 -11.71 -2.37
CA PHE A 172 3.67 -11.06 -3.57
C PHE A 172 4.62 -9.94 -4.08
N SER A 173 5.24 -9.17 -3.18
CA SER A 173 6.20 -8.14 -3.55
C SER A 173 7.47 -8.74 -4.16
N ILE A 174 7.97 -9.83 -3.58
CA ILE A 174 9.12 -10.57 -4.13
C ILE A 174 8.79 -11.07 -5.54
N TYR A 175 7.59 -11.63 -5.75
CA TYR A 175 7.16 -12.12 -7.05
C TYR A 175 7.03 -11.01 -8.08
N LEU A 176 6.48 -9.83 -7.73
CA LEU A 176 6.37 -8.69 -8.63
C LEU A 176 7.75 -8.18 -9.07
N PHE A 177 8.69 -8.02 -8.12
CA PHE A 177 10.07 -7.66 -8.45
C PHE A 177 10.74 -8.72 -9.33
N TYR A 178 10.58 -10.01 -9.00
CA TYR A 178 11.13 -11.10 -9.78
C TYR A 178 10.63 -11.06 -11.23
N GLN A 179 9.33 -10.92 -11.46
CA GLN A 179 8.75 -10.83 -12.80
C GLN A 179 9.28 -9.63 -13.57
N PHE A 180 9.44 -8.50 -12.90
CA PHE A 180 10.03 -7.32 -13.52
C PHE A 180 11.49 -7.53 -13.88
N PHE A 181 12.28 -8.09 -12.97
CA PHE A 181 13.72 -8.28 -13.18
C PHE A 181 14.03 -9.29 -14.29
N ILE A 182 13.29 -10.38 -14.42
CA ILE A 182 13.50 -11.33 -15.52
C ILE A 182 13.20 -10.71 -16.89
N ALA A 183 12.35 -9.69 -16.95
CA ALA A 183 12.03 -8.97 -18.18
C ALA A 183 13.09 -7.91 -18.57
N LEU A 184 13.98 -7.52 -17.66
CA LEU A 184 15.06 -6.58 -17.97
C LEU A 184 16.12 -7.25 -18.86
N PRO A 185 16.63 -6.56 -19.90
CA PRO A 185 17.71 -7.05 -20.75
C PRO A 185 18.96 -7.40 -19.95
N LYS A 186 19.50 -8.60 -20.13
CA LYS A 186 20.72 -9.04 -19.45
C LYS A 186 21.98 -8.35 -19.95
N ASP A 187 21.97 -7.90 -21.20
CA ASP A 187 23.10 -7.25 -21.87
C ASP A 187 23.61 -6.04 -21.06
N LEU A 188 22.72 -5.30 -20.38
CA LEU A 188 23.12 -4.16 -19.54
C LEU A 188 23.97 -4.59 -18.33
N GLU A 189 23.63 -5.74 -17.75
CA GLU A 189 24.38 -6.28 -16.61
C GLU A 189 25.69 -6.94 -17.07
N GLU A 190 25.67 -7.62 -18.22
CA GLU A 190 26.85 -8.25 -18.82
C GLU A 190 27.88 -7.21 -19.21
N ALA A 191 27.47 -6.11 -19.85
CA ALA A 191 28.35 -4.99 -20.15
C ALA A 191 29.00 -4.41 -18.89
N ALA A 192 28.22 -4.17 -17.85
CA ALA A 192 28.76 -3.65 -16.60
C ALA A 192 29.71 -4.65 -15.89
N LEU A 193 29.47 -5.95 -16.02
CA LEU A 193 30.41 -6.97 -15.52
C LEU A 193 31.73 -6.95 -16.29
N MET A 194 31.70 -6.75 -17.59
CA MET A 194 32.93 -6.59 -18.41
C MET A 194 33.73 -5.34 -18.02
N ASP A 195 33.02 -4.28 -17.58
CA ASP A 195 33.65 -3.07 -17.02
C ASP A 195 34.10 -3.25 -15.54
N GLY A 196 34.03 -4.46 -14.99
CA GLY A 196 34.52 -4.79 -13.64
C GLY A 196 33.55 -4.37 -12.50
N ALA A 197 32.28 -4.05 -12.79
CA ALA A 197 31.33 -3.72 -11.76
C ALA A 197 30.94 -4.97 -10.94
N SER A 198 30.88 -4.81 -9.61
CA SER A 198 30.35 -5.86 -8.73
C SER A 198 28.83 -6.01 -8.89
N ARG A 199 28.31 -7.20 -8.56
CA ARG A 199 26.85 -7.47 -8.60
C ARG A 199 26.03 -6.50 -7.76
N LEU A 200 26.54 -6.10 -6.61
CA LEU A 200 25.87 -5.13 -5.74
C LEU A 200 25.86 -3.73 -6.38
N ARG A 201 26.96 -3.34 -7.07
CA ARG A 201 27.02 -2.09 -7.83
C ARG A 201 26.03 -2.09 -8.99
N ILE A 202 25.93 -3.19 -9.74
CA ILE A 202 24.96 -3.36 -10.81
C ILE A 202 23.53 -3.23 -10.27
N TYR A 203 23.21 -3.91 -9.17
CA TYR A 203 21.90 -3.82 -8.52
C TYR A 203 21.53 -2.35 -8.23
N TRP A 204 22.39 -1.60 -7.53
CA TRP A 204 22.09 -0.23 -7.14
C TRP A 204 22.12 0.78 -8.28
N SER A 205 23.07 0.64 -9.21
CA SER A 205 23.34 1.66 -10.23
C SER A 205 22.60 1.44 -11.55
N ILE A 206 22.14 0.20 -11.83
CA ILE A 206 21.47 -0.15 -13.09
C ILE A 206 20.06 -0.68 -12.79
N VAL A 207 19.94 -1.77 -12.02
CA VAL A 207 18.68 -2.48 -11.85
C VAL A 207 17.67 -1.64 -11.10
N MET A 208 18.01 -1.10 -9.92
CA MET A 208 17.09 -0.31 -9.11
C MET A 208 16.60 0.97 -9.81
N PRO A 209 17.45 1.77 -10.49
CA PRO A 209 16.96 2.92 -11.23
C PRO A 209 16.04 2.58 -12.40
N LEU A 210 16.26 1.47 -13.09
CA LEU A 210 15.38 1.00 -14.16
C LEU A 210 14.06 0.44 -13.62
N SER A 211 14.04 0.06 -12.35
CA SER A 211 12.90 -0.59 -11.70
C SER A 211 11.92 0.38 -11.00
N LYS A 212 12.07 1.69 -11.20
CA LYS A 212 11.17 2.70 -10.62
C LYS A 212 9.66 2.36 -10.77
N PRO A 213 9.17 1.85 -11.91
CA PRO A 213 7.75 1.51 -12.05
C PRO A 213 7.30 0.42 -11.07
N VAL A 214 8.05 -0.68 -10.95
CA VAL A 214 7.69 -1.77 -10.03
C VAL A 214 7.93 -1.36 -8.57
N ILE A 215 8.93 -0.54 -8.27
CA ILE A 215 9.15 0.03 -6.93
C ILE A 215 7.93 0.85 -6.53
N ALA A 216 7.44 1.74 -7.40
CA ALA A 216 6.24 2.54 -7.11
C ALA A 216 5.01 1.63 -6.88
N THR A 217 4.81 0.62 -7.72
CA THR A 217 3.72 -0.34 -7.58
C THR A 217 3.77 -1.08 -6.24
N VAL A 218 4.92 -1.67 -5.90
CA VAL A 218 5.11 -2.40 -4.64
C VAL A 218 4.94 -1.48 -3.44
N THR A 219 5.49 -0.26 -3.49
CA THR A 219 5.35 0.75 -2.43
C THR A 219 3.88 1.06 -2.15
N VAL A 220 3.10 1.35 -3.21
CA VAL A 220 1.66 1.67 -3.06
C VAL A 220 0.89 0.47 -2.52
N LEU A 221 1.12 -0.73 -3.06
CA LEU A 221 0.40 -1.92 -2.63
C LEU A 221 0.72 -2.30 -1.17
N GLN A 222 1.99 -2.26 -0.77
CA GLN A 222 2.38 -2.53 0.62
C GLN A 222 1.85 -1.45 1.57
N PHE A 223 1.92 -0.17 1.17
CA PHE A 223 1.38 0.92 1.96
C PHE A 223 -0.11 0.72 2.21
N LEU A 224 -0.91 0.50 1.17
CA LEU A 224 -2.35 0.30 1.31
C LEU A 224 -2.68 -0.92 2.18
N ALA A 225 -1.97 -2.04 1.99
CA ALA A 225 -2.18 -3.24 2.78
C ALA A 225 -1.87 -3.03 4.27
N ARG A 226 -0.79 -2.30 4.59
CA ARG A 226 -0.40 -2.06 5.99
C ARG A 226 -1.18 -0.93 6.64
N TRP A 227 -1.52 0.12 5.88
CA TRP A 227 -2.33 1.23 6.39
C TRP A 227 -3.75 0.82 6.75
N GLY A 228 -4.34 -0.09 5.98
CA GLY A 228 -5.67 -0.63 6.22
C GLY A 228 -5.73 -1.83 7.18
N ASP A 229 -4.59 -2.29 7.71
CA ASP A 229 -4.54 -3.45 8.59
C ASP A 229 -5.04 -3.09 10.00
N LEU A 230 -6.12 -3.73 10.40
CA LEU A 230 -6.68 -3.62 11.74
C LEU A 230 -6.38 -4.86 12.58
N LEU A 231 -6.36 -6.04 11.94
CA LEU A 231 -6.31 -7.31 12.65
C LEU A 231 -5.03 -7.45 13.49
N TRP A 232 -3.89 -7.25 12.86
CA TRP A 232 -2.61 -7.46 13.54
C TRP A 232 -2.34 -6.46 14.66
N PRO A 233 -2.49 -5.14 14.47
CA PRO A 233 -2.34 -4.18 15.57
C PRO A 233 -3.21 -4.49 16.78
N VAL A 234 -4.50 -4.84 16.57
CA VAL A 234 -5.42 -5.19 17.66
C VAL A 234 -4.96 -6.44 18.42
N MET A 235 -4.30 -7.39 17.76
CA MET A 235 -3.79 -8.61 18.40
C MET A 235 -2.52 -8.38 19.21
N VAL A 236 -1.66 -7.45 18.80
CA VAL A 236 -0.31 -7.32 19.37
C VAL A 236 -0.10 -6.08 20.24
N VAL A 237 -0.96 -5.06 20.11
CA VAL A 237 -0.90 -3.83 20.91
C VAL A 237 -1.90 -3.93 22.06
N ARG A 238 -1.41 -3.85 23.29
CA ARG A 238 -2.22 -4.01 24.52
C ARG A 238 -2.22 -2.80 25.41
N GLY A 239 -1.31 -1.85 25.20
CA GLY A 239 -1.11 -0.68 26.03
C GLY A 239 -1.51 0.63 25.37
N ASP A 240 -1.58 1.70 26.17
CA ASP A 240 -1.87 3.08 25.71
C ASP A 240 -0.60 3.79 25.15
N THR A 241 0.49 3.05 25.00
CA THR A 241 1.81 3.61 24.63
C THR A 241 1.95 3.83 23.11
N TYR A 242 1.08 3.20 22.31
CA TYR A 242 1.10 3.23 20.85
C TYR A 242 -0.18 3.79 20.25
#